data_3705029a54656a39838ae4080fc38b7d
#
_entry.id   3705029a54656a39838ae4080fc38b7d
#
_cell.length_a   1.000
_cell.length_b   1.000
_cell.length_c   1.000
_cell.angle_alpha   90.00
_cell.angle_beta   90.00
_cell.angle_gamma   90.00
#
_symmetry.space_group_name_H-M   'P 1'
#
loop_
_entity.id
_entity.type
_entity.pdbx_description
1 polymer ?
#
loop_
_entity_poly.entity_id
_entity_poly.type
_entity_poly.pdbx_seq_one_letter_code
_entity_poly.pdbx_strand_id
1 'polypeptide(L)'
;DTEIALFYPDGRLGPENDDFNGTLQSELAFSNVAPGTWYIVVGEYDTTFANGFSATGFPSGSIIALTVNANETTRARIQQTGVVWFSFESRPQAVSLGSLGDGSLPLQFTTLGSTIDTEMALYGLEGELLAENDDFNGALQSGITAGNLEEGTYYIAVSQYNTIFSEGFDVNGPPGAANFL
;
A
#
# COMPACT_ATOMS: atom_id res chain seq x y z
N ASP A 1 -17.17 -0.34 -24.21
CA ASP A 1 -17.78 -0.62 -22.92
C ASP A 1 -16.82 -1.42 -22.07
N THR A 2 -16.52 -0.93 -20.88
CA THR A 2 -15.53 -1.55 -19.97
C THR A 2 -16.09 -1.66 -18.56
N GLU A 3 -15.68 -2.69 -17.87
CA GLU A 3 -15.86 -2.85 -16.43
C GLU A 3 -14.51 -3.00 -15.74
N ILE A 4 -14.36 -2.41 -14.56
CA ILE A 4 -13.11 -2.36 -13.82
C ILE A 4 -13.33 -2.71 -12.35
N ALA A 5 -12.40 -3.45 -11.76
CA ALA A 5 -12.38 -3.71 -10.33
C ALA A 5 -10.96 -3.61 -9.75
N LEU A 6 -10.88 -3.23 -8.48
CA LEU A 6 -9.68 -3.23 -7.67
C LEU A 6 -9.69 -4.45 -6.75
N PHE A 7 -8.56 -5.14 -6.64
CA PHE A 7 -8.37 -6.20 -5.67
C PHE A 7 -7.28 -5.83 -4.67
N TYR A 8 -7.56 -6.13 -3.40
CA TYR A 8 -6.60 -6.04 -2.32
C TYR A 8 -5.47 -7.07 -2.49
N PRO A 9 -4.33 -6.87 -1.83
CA PRO A 9 -3.21 -7.83 -1.87
C PRO A 9 -3.59 -9.27 -1.49
N ASP A 10 -4.59 -9.43 -0.64
CA ASP A 10 -5.12 -10.72 -0.17
C ASP A 10 -6.16 -11.38 -1.12
N GLY A 11 -6.44 -10.75 -2.25
CA GLY A 11 -7.43 -11.20 -3.22
C GLY A 11 -8.88 -10.83 -2.91
N ARG A 12 -9.12 -10.07 -1.88
CA ARG A 12 -10.45 -9.53 -1.58
C ARG A 12 -10.84 -8.50 -2.62
N LEU A 13 -12.07 -8.57 -3.09
CA LEU A 13 -12.64 -7.59 -4.02
C LEU A 13 -12.84 -6.25 -3.30
N GLY A 14 -12.35 -5.19 -3.90
CA GLY A 14 -12.51 -3.80 -3.49
C GLY A 14 -13.57 -3.08 -4.32
N PRO A 15 -13.37 -1.78 -4.59
CA PRO A 15 -14.26 -1.03 -5.46
C PRO A 15 -14.32 -1.59 -6.88
N GLU A 16 -15.50 -1.53 -7.47
CA GLU A 16 -15.76 -1.85 -8.87
C GLU A 16 -16.59 -0.75 -9.51
N ASN A 17 -16.51 -0.62 -10.82
CA ASN A 17 -17.28 0.35 -11.58
C ASN A 17 -17.51 -0.17 -13.02
N ASP A 18 -18.68 0.06 -13.52
CA ASP A 18 -19.08 -0.21 -14.89
C ASP A 18 -18.98 1.07 -15.72
N ASP A 19 -19.90 2.00 -15.55
CA ASP A 19 -20.01 3.25 -16.30
C ASP A 19 -19.55 4.46 -15.48
N PHE A 20 -18.79 5.36 -16.09
CA PHE A 20 -18.35 6.60 -15.45
C PHE A 20 -18.88 7.83 -16.21
N ASN A 21 -19.55 8.73 -15.47
CA ASN A 21 -20.08 9.99 -15.98
C ASN A 21 -20.96 9.86 -17.25
N GLY A 22 -21.71 8.75 -17.38
CA GLY A 22 -22.58 8.51 -18.52
C GLY A 22 -21.82 8.13 -19.80
N THR A 23 -20.58 7.70 -19.67
CA THR A 23 -19.81 7.05 -20.74
C THR A 23 -19.85 5.54 -20.54
N LEU A 24 -19.49 4.78 -21.56
CA LEU A 24 -19.32 3.33 -21.48
C LEU A 24 -17.90 2.92 -21.02
N GLN A 25 -17.15 3.83 -20.44
CA GLN A 25 -15.84 3.56 -19.86
C GLN A 25 -15.91 3.64 -18.35
N SER A 26 -15.19 2.78 -17.69
CA SER A 26 -15.14 2.69 -16.24
C SER A 26 -14.02 3.55 -15.66
N GLU A 27 -14.22 4.05 -14.45
CA GLU A 27 -13.20 4.75 -13.67
C GLU A 27 -13.27 4.30 -12.21
N LEU A 28 -12.10 4.12 -11.60
CA LEU A 28 -11.97 3.97 -10.15
C LEU A 28 -11.18 5.14 -9.59
N ALA A 29 -11.74 5.78 -8.57
CA ALA A 29 -11.04 6.76 -7.76
C ALA A 29 -10.94 6.25 -6.33
N PHE A 30 -9.73 6.18 -5.80
CA PHE A 30 -9.49 5.75 -4.43
C PHE A 30 -8.33 6.56 -3.84
N SER A 31 -8.35 6.69 -2.52
CA SER A 31 -7.32 7.38 -1.75
C SER A 31 -6.89 6.50 -0.57
N ASN A 32 -5.74 6.80 0.00
CA ASN A 32 -5.20 6.09 1.16
C ASN A 32 -5.05 4.58 0.89
N VAL A 33 -4.42 4.25 -0.22
CA VAL A 33 -4.09 2.86 -0.58
C VAL A 33 -3.04 2.37 0.40
N ALA A 34 -3.38 1.33 1.16
CA ALA A 34 -2.42 0.70 2.06
C ALA A 34 -1.22 0.17 1.27
N PRO A 35 -0.02 0.12 1.89
CA PRO A 35 1.14 -0.47 1.25
C PRO A 35 0.90 -1.92 0.83
N GLY A 36 1.51 -2.32 -0.27
CA GLY A 36 1.41 -3.67 -0.80
C GLY A 36 1.14 -3.72 -2.30
N THR A 37 1.09 -4.93 -2.85
CA THR A 37 0.80 -5.16 -4.26
C THR A 37 -0.71 -5.24 -4.48
N TRP A 38 -1.23 -4.32 -5.26
CA TRP A 38 -2.64 -4.22 -5.60
C TRP A 38 -2.87 -4.64 -7.05
N TYR A 39 -4.06 -5.09 -7.35
CA TYR A 39 -4.40 -5.56 -8.68
C TYR A 39 -5.63 -4.82 -9.21
N ILE A 40 -5.54 -4.40 -10.46
CA ILE A 40 -6.67 -3.86 -11.23
C ILE A 40 -7.00 -4.87 -12.30
N VAL A 41 -8.26 -5.23 -12.42
CA VAL A 41 -8.75 -6.06 -13.51
C VAL A 41 -9.72 -5.26 -14.35
N VAL A 42 -9.60 -5.39 -15.65
CA VAL A 42 -10.49 -4.73 -16.62
C VAL A 42 -11.01 -5.75 -17.60
N GLY A 43 -12.30 -5.74 -17.82
CA GLY A 43 -12.98 -6.51 -18.85
C GLY A 43 -13.87 -5.63 -19.71
N GLU A 44 -14.58 -6.24 -20.65
CA GLU A 44 -15.67 -5.62 -21.39
C GLU A 44 -16.97 -5.77 -20.63
N TYR A 45 -18.03 -5.18 -21.17
CA TYR A 45 -19.39 -5.29 -20.66
C TYR A 45 -19.75 -6.71 -20.22
N ASP A 46 -20.50 -6.81 -19.12
CA ASP A 46 -20.94 -8.06 -18.51
C ASP A 46 -19.80 -8.91 -17.91
N THR A 47 -18.69 -8.26 -17.51
CA THR A 47 -17.63 -8.88 -16.71
C THR A 47 -18.06 -8.97 -15.25
N THR A 48 -17.80 -10.08 -14.61
CA THR A 48 -18.14 -10.31 -13.20
C THR A 48 -16.89 -10.46 -12.36
N PHE A 49 -16.91 -9.90 -11.16
CA PHE A 49 -15.80 -9.93 -10.19
C PHE A 49 -16.23 -10.61 -8.89
N ALA A 50 -15.31 -11.35 -8.27
CA ALA A 50 -15.55 -11.97 -6.96
C ALA A 50 -14.24 -12.14 -6.19
N ASN A 51 -14.35 -12.29 -4.86
CA ASN A 51 -13.19 -12.54 -3.98
C ASN A 51 -12.32 -13.72 -4.47
N GLY A 52 -11.02 -13.70 -4.13
CA GLY A 52 -10.07 -14.71 -4.53
C GLY A 52 -9.47 -14.47 -5.91
N PHE A 53 -9.30 -13.19 -6.30
CA PHE A 53 -8.82 -12.81 -7.65
C PHE A 53 -9.66 -13.42 -8.77
N SER A 54 -10.97 -13.48 -8.58
CA SER A 54 -11.87 -14.04 -9.57
C SER A 54 -12.46 -12.95 -10.45
N ALA A 55 -12.24 -13.08 -11.74
CA ALA A 55 -12.85 -12.23 -12.76
C ALA A 55 -13.19 -13.08 -13.99
N THR A 56 -14.38 -12.92 -14.50
CA THR A 56 -14.87 -13.66 -15.69
C THR A 56 -15.50 -12.70 -16.67
N GLY A 57 -14.96 -12.66 -17.87
CA GLY A 57 -15.45 -11.83 -18.98
C GLY A 57 -15.43 -12.62 -20.29
N PHE A 58 -15.69 -11.92 -21.38
CA PHE A 58 -15.75 -12.51 -22.73
C PHE A 58 -14.45 -12.30 -23.51
N PRO A 59 -13.85 -13.34 -24.08
CA PRO A 59 -12.69 -13.20 -24.94
C PRO A 59 -13.06 -12.45 -26.23
N SER A 60 -12.60 -11.23 -26.39
CA SER A 60 -12.92 -10.40 -27.55
C SER A 60 -11.72 -10.07 -28.44
N GLY A 61 -10.53 -10.11 -27.87
CA GLY A 61 -9.31 -9.63 -28.53
C GLY A 61 -9.21 -8.11 -28.58
N SER A 62 -10.10 -7.39 -27.93
CA SER A 62 -10.08 -5.93 -27.80
C SER A 62 -8.83 -5.44 -27.06
N ILE A 63 -8.47 -4.19 -27.27
CA ILE A 63 -7.37 -3.52 -26.58
C ILE A 63 -7.93 -2.64 -25.48
N ILE A 64 -7.59 -2.95 -24.25
CA ILE A 64 -7.86 -2.11 -23.08
C ILE A 64 -6.73 -1.08 -22.94
N ALA A 65 -7.10 0.17 -22.70
CA ALA A 65 -6.21 1.24 -22.31
C ALA A 65 -6.51 1.65 -20.88
N LEU A 66 -5.61 1.31 -19.95
CA LEU A 66 -5.69 1.76 -18.56
C LEU A 66 -4.87 3.05 -18.41
N THR A 67 -5.50 4.12 -17.96
CA THR A 67 -4.83 5.42 -17.70
C THR A 67 -4.83 5.68 -16.20
N VAL A 68 -3.66 6.01 -15.66
CA VAL A 68 -3.47 6.32 -14.25
C VAL A 68 -3.22 7.82 -14.09
N ASN A 69 -4.01 8.49 -13.23
CA ASN A 69 -3.89 9.93 -12.91
C ASN A 69 -3.84 10.84 -14.15
N ALA A 70 -4.53 10.45 -15.21
CA ALA A 70 -4.57 11.15 -16.51
C ALA A 70 -3.18 11.35 -17.21
N ASN A 71 -2.13 10.70 -16.73
CA ASN A 71 -0.77 10.91 -17.21
C ASN A 71 -0.15 9.71 -17.91
N GLU A 72 -0.35 8.51 -17.36
CA GLU A 72 0.25 7.29 -17.87
C GLU A 72 -0.81 6.35 -18.42
N THR A 73 -0.62 5.89 -19.65
CA THR A 73 -1.55 4.95 -20.29
C THR A 73 -0.80 3.68 -20.67
N THR A 74 -1.24 2.56 -20.12
CA THR A 74 -0.80 1.22 -20.49
C THR A 74 -1.88 0.54 -21.32
N ARG A 75 -1.48 -0.20 -22.37
CA ARG A 75 -2.39 -0.94 -23.24
C ARG A 75 -2.14 -2.42 -23.18
N ALA A 76 -3.21 -3.19 -23.06
CA ALA A 76 -3.13 -4.64 -23.09
C ALA A 76 -4.34 -5.20 -23.86
N ARG A 77 -4.17 -6.40 -24.40
CA ARG A 77 -5.21 -7.08 -25.20
C ARG A 77 -5.96 -8.09 -24.34
N ILE A 78 -7.27 -8.05 -24.36
CA ILE A 78 -8.11 -9.11 -23.80
C ILE A 78 -7.85 -10.40 -24.56
N GLN A 79 -7.48 -11.42 -23.81
CA GLN A 79 -7.20 -12.77 -24.34
C GLN A 79 -8.31 -13.75 -23.93
N GLN A 80 -7.96 -15.03 -23.84
CA GLN A 80 -8.88 -16.13 -23.59
C GLN A 80 -9.64 -16.05 -22.26
N THR A 81 -9.11 -15.34 -21.29
CA THR A 81 -9.75 -15.16 -19.97
C THR A 81 -10.88 -14.11 -19.97
N GLY A 82 -10.98 -13.34 -21.05
CA GLY A 82 -11.98 -12.26 -21.15
C GLY A 82 -11.65 -11.01 -20.34
N VAL A 83 -10.52 -10.99 -19.64
CA VAL A 83 -10.09 -9.86 -18.81
C VAL A 83 -8.60 -9.60 -18.96
N VAL A 84 -8.16 -8.41 -18.52
CA VAL A 84 -6.76 -8.03 -18.39
C VAL A 84 -6.48 -7.65 -16.94
N TRP A 85 -5.41 -8.20 -16.40
CA TRP A 85 -4.92 -7.86 -15.07
C TRP A 85 -3.73 -6.92 -15.15
N PHE A 86 -3.74 -5.90 -14.30
CA PHE A 86 -2.65 -4.99 -14.04
C PHE A 86 -2.31 -5.07 -12.57
N SER A 87 -1.05 -4.86 -12.21
CA SER A 87 -0.64 -4.72 -10.81
C SER A 87 0.13 -3.44 -10.61
N PHE A 88 0.05 -2.89 -9.42
CA PHE A 88 0.87 -1.78 -8.97
C PHE A 88 1.25 -1.98 -7.51
N GLU A 89 2.38 -1.42 -7.14
CA GLU A 89 2.82 -1.41 -5.75
C GLU A 89 2.52 -0.06 -5.12
N SER A 90 1.85 -0.09 -3.98
CA SER A 90 1.71 1.05 -3.10
C SER A 90 2.75 0.94 -2.00
N ARG A 91 3.52 1.99 -1.83
CA ARG A 91 4.48 2.11 -0.73
C ARG A 91 4.04 3.23 0.20
N PRO A 92 4.44 3.19 1.49
CA PRO A 92 4.13 4.27 2.40
C PRO A 92 4.60 5.61 1.84
N GLN A 93 3.79 6.65 1.97
CA GLN A 93 4.29 8.01 1.80
C GLN A 93 5.14 8.35 3.01
N ALA A 94 6.44 8.46 2.80
CA ALA A 94 7.40 8.72 3.86
C ALA A 94 8.09 10.07 3.67
N VAL A 95 8.40 10.72 4.79
CA VAL A 95 9.34 11.85 4.81
C VAL A 95 10.75 11.29 4.82
N SER A 96 11.57 11.63 3.84
CA SER A 96 12.94 11.12 3.76
C SER A 96 13.81 11.74 4.86
N LEU A 97 14.43 10.90 5.66
CA LEU A 97 15.46 11.31 6.62
C LEU A 97 16.86 11.36 5.98
N GLY A 98 16.97 11.01 4.70
CA GLY A 98 18.26 10.92 4.02
C GLY A 98 19.06 9.67 4.41
N SER A 99 20.37 9.69 4.15
CA SER A 99 21.26 8.60 4.55
C SER A 99 21.73 8.81 5.98
N LEU A 100 21.51 7.82 6.84
CA LEU A 100 21.88 7.84 8.25
C LEU A 100 22.92 6.78 8.55
N GLY A 101 23.99 7.19 9.29
CA GLY A 101 25.03 6.28 9.74
C GLY A 101 25.94 5.78 8.61
N ASP A 102 26.98 5.04 9.02
CA ASP A 102 27.94 4.37 8.16
C ASP A 102 28.03 2.86 8.47
N GLY A 103 27.04 2.34 9.23
CA GLY A 103 26.99 0.95 9.67
C GLY A 103 27.90 0.62 10.87
N SER A 104 28.69 1.56 11.35
CA SER A 104 29.64 1.31 12.44
C SER A 104 29.03 1.39 13.85
N LEU A 105 27.91 2.09 14.00
CA LEU A 105 27.23 2.29 15.26
C LEU A 105 25.72 2.02 15.13
N PRO A 106 25.05 1.56 16.20
CA PRO A 106 23.62 1.45 16.21
C PRO A 106 22.94 2.80 15.93
N LEU A 107 21.89 2.79 15.15
CA LEU A 107 21.01 3.94 14.96
C LEU A 107 19.94 3.93 16.05
N GLN A 108 19.72 5.08 16.68
CA GLN A 108 18.65 5.24 17.65
C GLN A 108 17.64 6.25 17.14
N PHE A 109 16.40 5.82 17.10
CA PHE A 109 15.24 6.63 16.75
C PHE A 109 14.39 6.83 17.98
N THR A 110 13.97 8.05 18.28
CA THR A 110 13.12 8.33 19.43
C THR A 110 12.09 9.40 19.10
N THR A 111 10.93 9.31 19.73
CA THR A 111 9.90 10.35 19.73
C THR A 111 9.93 11.20 20.98
N LEU A 112 11.01 11.13 21.77
CA LEU A 112 11.19 11.95 22.98
C LEU A 112 11.00 13.44 22.65
N GLY A 113 10.13 14.10 23.41
CA GLY A 113 9.74 15.49 23.15
C GLY A 113 8.38 15.62 22.43
N SER A 114 7.79 14.52 21.97
CA SER A 114 6.39 14.52 21.54
C SER A 114 5.46 14.81 22.71
N THR A 115 4.35 15.46 22.41
CA THR A 115 3.32 15.83 23.41
C THR A 115 2.26 14.75 23.61
N ILE A 116 2.35 13.67 22.83
CA ILE A 116 1.43 12.55 22.86
C ILE A 116 2.19 11.26 23.21
N ASP A 117 1.47 10.30 23.68
CA ASP A 117 1.88 8.92 23.81
C ASP A 117 2.06 8.29 22.42
N THR A 118 3.25 7.77 22.13
CA THR A 118 3.60 7.33 20.79
C THR A 118 4.03 5.87 20.77
N GLU A 119 3.72 5.20 19.66
CA GLU A 119 4.23 3.89 19.30
C GLU A 119 5.05 3.97 18.02
N MET A 120 6.05 3.14 17.89
CA MET A 120 7.00 3.16 16.75
C MET A 120 7.29 1.75 16.26
N ALA A 121 7.41 1.61 14.93
CA ALA A 121 7.90 0.39 14.30
C ALA A 121 8.97 0.70 13.25
N LEU A 122 9.91 -0.21 13.10
CA LEU A 122 10.94 -0.21 12.06
C LEU A 122 10.65 -1.32 11.07
N TYR A 123 10.64 -0.98 9.79
CA TYR A 123 10.40 -1.90 8.69
C TYR A 123 11.58 -1.95 7.74
N GLY A 124 11.81 -3.12 7.15
CA GLY A 124 12.65 -3.30 5.98
C GLY A 124 12.00 -2.79 4.70
N LEU A 125 12.75 -2.86 3.59
CA LEU A 125 12.32 -2.35 2.28
C LEU A 125 11.01 -2.98 1.79
N GLU A 126 10.82 -4.27 2.04
CA GLU A 126 9.66 -5.02 1.56
C GLU A 126 8.54 -5.14 2.62
N GLY A 127 8.67 -4.42 3.74
CA GLY A 127 7.67 -4.36 4.78
C GLY A 127 7.84 -5.38 5.89
N GLU A 128 9.02 -6.00 6.01
CA GLU A 128 9.34 -6.87 7.15
C GLU A 128 9.35 -6.04 8.43
N LEU A 129 8.60 -6.43 9.43
CA LEU A 129 8.61 -5.80 10.75
C LEU A 129 9.88 -6.21 11.51
N LEU A 130 10.83 -5.30 11.64
CA LEU A 130 12.13 -5.56 12.24
C LEU A 130 12.17 -5.28 13.74
N ALA A 131 11.42 -4.28 14.18
CA ALA A 131 11.30 -3.90 15.58
C ALA A 131 10.06 -3.05 15.80
N GLU A 132 9.53 -3.11 17.02
CA GLU A 132 8.49 -2.20 17.49
C GLU A 132 8.75 -1.80 18.94
N ASN A 133 8.25 -0.65 19.35
CA ASN A 133 8.34 -0.18 20.72
C ASN A 133 7.22 0.81 21.02
N ASP A 134 6.63 0.64 22.19
CA ASP A 134 5.64 1.53 22.77
C ASP A 134 6.34 2.56 23.67
N ASP A 135 6.83 2.14 24.82
CA ASP A 135 7.46 2.99 25.84
C ASP A 135 8.99 2.92 25.77
N PHE A 136 9.66 4.06 25.83
CA PHE A 136 11.13 4.12 25.84
C PHE A 136 11.66 4.73 27.12
N ASN A 137 12.48 3.97 27.84
CA ASN A 137 13.12 4.39 29.10
C ASN A 137 12.15 4.91 30.18
N GLY A 138 10.92 4.40 30.20
CA GLY A 138 9.87 4.78 31.17
C GLY A 138 9.17 6.09 30.83
N ALA A 139 9.34 6.59 29.61
CA ALA A 139 8.52 7.65 29.03
C ALA A 139 7.40 7.03 28.17
N LEU A 140 6.32 7.76 27.98
CA LEU A 140 5.23 7.39 27.08
C LEU A 140 5.59 7.61 25.58
N GLN A 141 6.80 8.02 25.30
CA GLN A 141 7.33 8.16 23.95
C GLN A 141 8.16 6.95 23.58
N SER A 142 8.02 6.55 22.34
CA SER A 142 8.69 5.37 21.82
C SER A 142 10.14 5.60 21.44
N GLY A 143 10.91 4.53 21.38
CA GLY A 143 12.26 4.57 20.83
C GLY A 143 12.76 3.19 20.42
N ILE A 144 13.40 3.12 19.27
CA ILE A 144 14.02 1.92 18.74
C ILE A 144 15.53 2.15 18.61
N THR A 145 16.33 1.21 19.12
CA THR A 145 17.76 1.15 18.86
C THR A 145 18.03 0.01 17.89
N ALA A 146 18.30 0.36 16.64
CA ALA A 146 18.59 -0.60 15.59
C ALA A 146 20.10 -0.80 15.47
N GLY A 147 20.56 -1.99 15.77
CA GLY A 147 21.94 -2.41 15.59
C GLY A 147 22.09 -3.28 14.34
N ASN A 148 23.27 -3.21 13.72
CA ASN A 148 23.63 -4.08 12.58
C ASN A 148 22.65 -4.02 11.39
N LEU A 149 22.10 -2.85 11.10
CA LEU A 149 21.37 -2.65 9.85
C LEU A 149 22.37 -2.70 8.68
N GLU A 150 22.06 -3.52 7.69
CA GLU A 150 22.81 -3.53 6.44
C GLU A 150 22.53 -2.25 5.63
N GLU A 151 23.36 -1.96 4.63
CA GLU A 151 23.10 -0.87 3.71
C GLU A 151 21.79 -1.12 2.97
N GLY A 152 20.82 -0.21 3.08
CA GLY A 152 19.50 -0.40 2.50
C GLY A 152 18.54 0.75 2.82
N THR A 153 17.32 0.59 2.34
CA THR A 153 16.19 1.49 2.65
C THR A 153 15.36 0.86 3.75
N TYR A 154 15.06 1.65 4.76
CA TYR A 154 14.21 1.28 5.89
C TYR A 154 13.12 2.31 6.07
N TYR A 155 12.03 1.91 6.69
CA TYR A 155 10.90 2.78 7.01
C TYR A 155 10.64 2.75 8.50
N ILE A 156 10.36 3.93 9.07
CA ILE A 156 9.92 4.06 10.44
C ILE A 156 8.45 4.52 10.41
N ALA A 157 7.59 3.75 11.02
CA ALA A 157 6.22 4.15 11.30
C ALA A 157 6.17 4.75 12.71
N VAL A 158 5.55 5.90 12.84
CA VAL A 158 5.26 6.53 14.13
C VAL A 158 3.77 6.76 14.24
N SER A 159 3.21 6.35 15.34
CA SER A 159 1.79 6.45 15.61
C SER A 159 1.54 6.91 17.04
N GLN A 160 0.28 7.11 17.41
CA GLN A 160 -0.13 7.30 18.78
C GLN A 160 -0.47 5.96 19.44
N TYR A 161 -0.55 5.95 20.76
CA TYR A 161 -0.90 4.79 21.59
C TYR A 161 -2.09 3.98 21.04
N ASN A 162 -2.04 2.67 21.25
CA ASN A 162 -3.01 1.69 20.80
C ASN A 162 -2.99 1.43 19.29
N THR A 163 -1.79 1.40 18.72
CA THR A 163 -1.52 1.01 17.33
C THR A 163 -0.92 -0.38 17.29
N ILE A 164 -1.33 -1.18 16.33
CA ILE A 164 -0.77 -2.51 16.05
C ILE A 164 -0.01 -2.42 14.74
N PHE A 165 1.25 -2.83 14.76
CA PHE A 165 2.10 -2.95 13.60
C PHE A 165 2.18 -4.41 13.16
N SER A 166 2.14 -4.66 11.86
CA SER A 166 2.24 -6.00 11.29
C SER A 166 3.08 -5.99 10.02
N GLU A 167 3.46 -7.16 9.55
CA GLU A 167 4.19 -7.33 8.28
C GLU A 167 3.46 -6.65 7.11
N GLY A 168 4.21 -6.26 6.07
CA GLY A 168 3.67 -5.63 4.86
C GLY A 168 3.29 -4.16 5.05
N PHE A 169 3.92 -3.45 6.00
CA PHE A 169 3.58 -2.07 6.36
C PHE A 169 2.15 -1.89 6.89
N ASP A 170 1.57 -2.95 7.42
CA ASP A 170 0.22 -2.87 7.98
C ASP A 170 0.27 -2.17 9.34
N VAL A 171 -0.46 -1.06 9.44
CA VAL A 171 -0.54 -0.21 10.63
C VAL A 171 -2.01 0.00 10.95
N ASN A 172 -2.47 -0.57 12.04
CA ASN A 172 -3.86 -0.54 12.47
C ASN A 172 -3.98 0.16 13.83
N GLY A 173 -4.52 1.35 13.83
CA GLY A 173 -4.64 2.19 15.01
C GLY A 173 -5.78 3.20 14.93
N PRO A 174 -5.88 4.12 15.87
CA PRO A 174 -6.88 5.18 15.86
C PRO A 174 -6.83 6.01 14.57
N PRO A 175 -7.96 6.59 14.12
CA PRO A 175 -8.00 7.37 12.87
C PRO A 175 -6.96 8.49 12.83
N GLY A 176 -6.17 8.53 11.77
CA GLY A 176 -5.07 9.48 11.60
C GLY A 176 -3.76 9.09 12.29
N ALA A 177 -3.64 7.84 12.71
CA ALA A 177 -2.63 7.38 13.65
C ALA A 177 -1.22 7.24 13.09
N ALA A 178 -0.99 6.95 11.83
CA ALA A 178 0.36 6.66 11.36
C ALA A 178 0.92 7.67 10.36
N ASN A 179 2.17 8.05 10.61
CA ASN A 179 3.03 8.71 9.61
C ASN A 179 4.31 7.89 9.46
N PHE A 180 4.68 7.59 8.22
CA PHE A 180 5.95 6.98 7.89
C PHE A 180 7.03 8.04 7.67
N LEU A 181 8.22 7.75 8.13
CA LEU A 181 9.43 8.56 7.96
C LEU A 181 10.49 7.77 7.22
#